data_1310c64fba56154f2c194aec0c1fa8d0
#
_entry.id   1310c64fba56154f2c194aec0c1fa8d0
#
_cell.length_a   1.000
_cell.length_b   1.000
_cell.length_c   1.000
_cell.angle_alpha   90.00
_cell.angle_beta   90.00
_cell.angle_gamma   90.00
#
_symmetry.space_group_name_H-M   'P 1'
#
loop_
_entity.id
_entity.type
_entity.pdbx_description
1 polymer ?
#
loop_
_entity_poly.entity_id
_entity_poly.type
_entity_poly.pdbx_seq_one_letter_code
_entity_poly.pdbx_strand_id
1 'polypeptide(L)'
;MKAMIAGETDAEKLAALGHERLGCTRAELVEVLTGRVREHHRFLLGQHLRTIEQLKDSVAAFDARIEAALSPFHDIVERLEEVPGLAATSTETVIAEIGTDMSPFPTAGHLLSWAGFAPRLDESAGKHRSTRIRKGAPWLKPVLVQAAWGAARKKNSYFQAQFLRLKARHGAKKAAIAVAASILTTVYHMLRDGTCYQDLGPEYFTRRNPAQAAARLANRIRNLGYHVEIRAAA
;
A
#
# COMPACT_ATOMS: atom_id res chain seq x y z
N MET A 1 -30.36 -7.65 4.93
CA MET A 1 -30.18 -8.70 5.95
C MET A 1 -31.06 -8.47 7.17
N LYS A 2 -30.98 -7.36 7.94
CA LYS A 2 -31.82 -7.11 9.15
C LYS A 2 -33.34 -7.25 8.85
N ALA A 3 -33.85 -6.68 7.74
CA ALA A 3 -35.23 -6.81 7.32
C ALA A 3 -35.65 -8.28 7.05
N MET A 4 -34.80 -9.07 6.41
CA MET A 4 -35.06 -10.51 6.17
C MET A 4 -35.13 -11.30 7.48
N ILE A 5 -34.27 -10.98 8.44
CA ILE A 5 -34.32 -11.60 9.79
C ILE A 5 -35.60 -11.22 10.51
N ALA A 6 -36.04 -9.96 10.37
CA ALA A 6 -37.31 -9.46 10.94
C ALA A 6 -38.59 -10.02 10.26
N GLY A 7 -38.42 -10.80 9.20
CA GLY A 7 -39.55 -11.49 8.53
C GLY A 7 -40.03 -10.85 7.23
N GLU A 8 -39.35 -9.77 6.77
CA GLU A 8 -39.68 -9.21 5.46
C GLU A 8 -39.37 -10.20 4.34
N THR A 9 -40.34 -10.44 3.46
CA THR A 9 -40.26 -11.35 2.32
C THR A 9 -40.56 -10.66 0.99
N ASP A 10 -41.01 -9.41 1.04
CA ASP A 10 -41.30 -8.64 -0.17
C ASP A 10 -40.00 -8.23 -0.87
N ALA A 11 -39.78 -8.80 -2.07
CA ALA A 11 -38.55 -8.56 -2.82
C ALA A 11 -38.40 -7.10 -3.24
N GLU A 12 -39.47 -6.36 -3.51
CA GLU A 12 -39.43 -4.95 -3.83
C GLU A 12 -38.97 -4.09 -2.64
N LYS A 13 -39.50 -4.38 -1.45
CA LYS A 13 -39.09 -3.72 -0.21
C LYS A 13 -37.62 -4.05 0.14
N LEU A 14 -37.23 -5.30 -0.01
CA LEU A 14 -35.85 -5.73 0.22
C LEU A 14 -34.89 -5.09 -0.78
N ALA A 15 -35.25 -5.00 -2.06
CA ALA A 15 -34.46 -4.34 -3.08
C ALA A 15 -34.31 -2.83 -2.85
N ALA A 16 -35.33 -2.17 -2.29
CA ALA A 16 -35.29 -0.76 -1.92
C ALA A 16 -34.25 -0.46 -0.82
N LEU A 17 -33.86 -1.46 -0.02
CA LEU A 17 -32.79 -1.35 0.98
C LEU A 17 -31.39 -1.63 0.39
N GLY A 18 -31.32 -1.90 -0.90
CA GLY A 18 -30.05 -2.14 -1.61
C GLY A 18 -29.17 -0.88 -1.62
N HIS A 19 -27.85 -1.06 -1.52
CA HIS A 19 -26.90 0.05 -1.59
C HIS A 19 -26.66 0.45 -3.05
N GLU A 20 -26.54 1.72 -3.35
CA GLU A 20 -26.32 2.27 -4.72
C GLU A 20 -25.06 1.73 -5.41
N ARG A 21 -24.08 1.22 -4.65
CA ARG A 21 -22.85 0.61 -5.19
C ARG A 21 -22.99 -0.85 -5.58
N LEU A 22 -24.20 -1.45 -5.46
CA LEU A 22 -24.45 -2.78 -6.01
C LEU A 22 -24.34 -2.70 -7.52
N GLY A 23 -23.51 -3.53 -8.13
CA GLY A 23 -23.27 -3.55 -9.57
C GLY A 23 -24.42 -4.17 -10.39
N CYS A 24 -25.61 -4.31 -9.82
CA CYS A 24 -26.82 -4.84 -10.45
C CYS A 24 -27.92 -3.79 -10.51
N THR A 25 -28.83 -3.91 -11.47
CA THR A 25 -30.03 -3.07 -11.57
C THR A 25 -31.04 -3.45 -10.48
N ARG A 26 -31.98 -2.55 -10.19
CA ARG A 26 -33.05 -2.83 -9.22
C ARG A 26 -33.89 -4.06 -9.64
N ALA A 27 -34.17 -4.22 -10.92
CA ALA A 27 -34.95 -5.34 -11.45
C ALA A 27 -34.24 -6.67 -11.22
N GLU A 28 -32.94 -6.75 -11.50
CA GLU A 28 -32.11 -7.92 -11.22
C GLU A 28 -32.05 -8.22 -9.72
N LEU A 29 -31.98 -7.17 -8.87
CA LEU A 29 -31.97 -7.35 -7.43
C LEU A 29 -33.31 -7.90 -6.91
N VAL A 30 -34.45 -7.44 -7.44
CA VAL A 30 -35.78 -7.96 -7.11
C VAL A 30 -35.88 -9.43 -7.54
N GLU A 31 -35.43 -9.77 -8.74
CA GLU A 31 -35.45 -11.16 -9.24
C GLU A 31 -34.64 -12.08 -8.32
N VAL A 32 -33.42 -11.69 -7.95
CA VAL A 32 -32.54 -12.49 -7.06
C VAL A 32 -33.12 -12.61 -5.64
N LEU A 33 -33.81 -11.57 -5.15
CA LEU A 33 -34.43 -11.56 -3.82
C LEU A 33 -35.82 -12.27 -3.81
N THR A 34 -36.36 -12.58 -4.97
CA THR A 34 -37.61 -13.36 -5.08
C THR A 34 -37.32 -14.83 -4.79
N GLY A 35 -37.53 -15.24 -3.55
CA GLY A 35 -37.24 -16.59 -3.12
C GLY A 35 -37.87 -16.90 -1.76
N ARG A 36 -37.73 -18.16 -1.32
CA ARG A 36 -38.26 -18.62 -0.04
C ARG A 36 -37.21 -18.49 1.07
N VAL A 37 -37.33 -17.48 1.89
CA VAL A 37 -36.56 -17.36 3.15
C VAL A 37 -37.36 -18.09 4.24
N ARG A 38 -36.89 -19.27 4.65
CA ARG A 38 -37.47 -20.08 5.72
C ARG A 38 -36.97 -19.62 7.10
N GLU A 39 -37.63 -20.05 8.16
CA GLU A 39 -37.24 -19.76 9.55
C GLU A 39 -35.79 -20.17 9.83
N HIS A 40 -35.37 -21.34 9.37
CA HIS A 40 -33.97 -21.78 9.48
C HIS A 40 -32.97 -20.78 8.85
N HIS A 41 -33.28 -20.23 7.68
CA HIS A 41 -32.42 -19.25 7.03
C HIS A 41 -32.33 -17.93 7.85
N ARG A 42 -33.47 -17.49 8.42
CA ARG A 42 -33.53 -16.32 9.30
C ARG A 42 -32.70 -16.52 10.56
N PHE A 43 -32.80 -17.71 11.17
CA PHE A 43 -31.98 -18.09 12.31
C PHE A 43 -30.48 -18.00 11.98
N LEU A 44 -30.03 -18.61 10.89
CA LEU A 44 -28.63 -18.54 10.46
C LEU A 44 -28.16 -17.12 10.16
N LEU A 45 -28.96 -16.35 9.41
CA LEU A 45 -28.67 -14.94 9.15
C LEU A 45 -28.56 -14.12 10.44
N GLY A 46 -29.42 -14.40 11.42
CA GLY A 46 -29.38 -13.79 12.75
C GLY A 46 -28.09 -14.11 13.51
N GLN A 47 -27.62 -15.37 13.45
CA GLN A 47 -26.34 -15.76 14.06
C GLN A 47 -25.16 -15.06 13.38
N HIS A 48 -25.12 -15.05 12.05
CA HIS A 48 -24.07 -14.37 11.30
C HIS A 48 -24.04 -12.86 11.59
N LEU A 49 -25.22 -12.22 11.65
CA LEU A 49 -25.30 -10.80 11.95
C LEU A 49 -24.77 -10.50 13.35
N ARG A 50 -25.13 -11.29 14.36
CA ARG A 50 -24.59 -11.16 15.72
C ARG A 50 -23.06 -11.29 15.74
N THR A 51 -22.52 -12.30 15.05
CA THR A 51 -21.07 -12.48 14.95
C THR A 51 -20.40 -11.27 14.30
N ILE A 52 -20.99 -10.70 13.24
CA ILE A 52 -20.46 -9.51 12.56
C ILE A 52 -20.48 -8.30 13.52
N GLU A 53 -21.58 -8.11 14.28
CA GLU A 53 -21.70 -7.01 15.25
C GLU A 53 -20.68 -7.17 16.38
N GLN A 54 -20.52 -8.35 16.95
CA GLN A 54 -19.50 -8.64 17.97
C GLN A 54 -18.07 -8.38 17.47
N LEU A 55 -17.77 -8.78 16.23
CA LEU A 55 -16.46 -8.50 15.64
C LEU A 55 -16.22 -7.01 15.41
N LYS A 56 -17.26 -6.26 15.02
CA LYS A 56 -17.17 -4.80 14.88
C LYS A 56 -16.90 -4.11 16.22
N ASP A 57 -17.59 -4.53 17.27
CA ASP A 57 -17.36 -4.00 18.62
C ASP A 57 -15.95 -4.30 19.10
N SER A 58 -15.45 -5.51 18.81
CA SER A 58 -14.08 -5.88 19.14
C SER A 58 -13.05 -5.04 18.37
N VAL A 59 -13.25 -4.81 17.08
CA VAL A 59 -12.39 -3.93 16.26
C VAL A 59 -12.39 -2.52 16.86
N ALA A 60 -13.56 -1.95 17.15
CA ALA A 60 -13.65 -0.61 17.75
C ALA A 60 -12.92 -0.51 19.10
N ALA A 61 -12.98 -1.56 19.92
CA ALA A 61 -12.24 -1.62 21.18
C ALA A 61 -10.72 -1.67 20.98
N PHE A 62 -10.24 -2.42 19.96
CA PHE A 62 -8.82 -2.41 19.60
C PHE A 62 -8.39 -1.06 19.06
N ASP A 63 -9.16 -0.45 18.16
CA ASP A 63 -8.86 0.88 17.59
C ASP A 63 -8.73 1.93 18.71
N ALA A 64 -9.67 1.98 19.65
CA ALA A 64 -9.58 2.87 20.79
C ALA A 64 -8.35 2.62 21.68
N ARG A 65 -7.95 1.35 21.85
CA ARG A 65 -6.76 1.00 22.61
C ARG A 65 -5.47 1.40 21.90
N ILE A 66 -5.42 1.23 20.58
CA ILE A 66 -4.29 1.64 19.74
C ILE A 66 -4.15 3.17 19.78
N GLU A 67 -5.25 3.91 19.58
CA GLU A 67 -5.28 5.37 19.64
C GLU A 67 -4.75 5.89 20.99
N ALA A 68 -5.22 5.31 22.10
CA ALA A 68 -4.72 5.66 23.42
C ALA A 68 -3.21 5.38 23.60
N ALA A 69 -2.70 4.28 23.03
CA ALA A 69 -1.28 3.93 23.09
C ALA A 69 -0.41 4.83 22.21
N LEU A 70 -0.94 5.30 21.08
CA LEU A 70 -0.24 6.19 20.15
C LEU A 70 -0.37 7.67 20.49
N SER A 71 -1.25 8.05 21.42
CA SER A 71 -1.45 9.43 21.84
C SER A 71 -0.14 10.20 22.16
N PRO A 72 0.86 9.62 22.86
CA PRO A 72 2.16 10.29 23.08
C PRO A 72 2.99 10.53 21.82
N PHE A 73 2.66 9.86 20.72
CA PHE A 73 3.40 9.89 19.45
C PHE A 73 2.59 10.51 18.30
N HIS A 74 1.52 11.26 18.65
CA HIS A 74 0.59 11.83 17.68
C HIS A 74 1.30 12.62 16.56
N ASP A 75 2.22 13.51 16.92
CA ASP A 75 3.00 14.30 15.94
C ASP A 75 3.85 13.42 15.00
N ILE A 76 4.30 12.26 15.49
CA ILE A 76 5.06 11.30 14.66
C ILE A 76 4.11 10.60 13.71
N VAL A 77 2.93 10.19 14.18
CA VAL A 77 1.90 9.56 13.36
C VAL A 77 1.50 10.47 12.21
N GLU A 78 1.13 11.73 12.52
CA GLU A 78 0.75 12.73 11.50
C GLU A 78 1.85 12.93 10.45
N ARG A 79 3.10 13.08 10.88
CA ARG A 79 4.22 13.22 9.94
C ARG A 79 4.40 12.00 9.04
N LEU A 80 4.27 10.79 9.57
CA LEU A 80 4.42 9.57 8.78
C LEU A 80 3.27 9.37 7.78
N GLU A 81 2.08 9.85 8.08
CA GLU A 81 0.93 9.83 7.16
C GLU A 81 1.09 10.74 5.94
N GLU A 82 2.00 11.72 5.99
CA GLU A 82 2.38 12.52 4.81
C GLU A 82 3.03 11.66 3.72
N VAL A 83 3.63 10.52 4.08
CA VAL A 83 4.30 9.63 3.13
C VAL A 83 3.27 8.94 2.24
N PRO A 84 3.35 9.11 0.92
CA PRO A 84 2.41 8.47 0.01
C PRO A 84 2.29 6.97 0.21
N GLY A 85 1.07 6.51 0.43
CA GLY A 85 0.74 5.11 0.64
C GLY A 85 0.70 4.67 2.11
N LEU A 86 1.19 5.48 3.05
CA LEU A 86 0.93 5.30 4.46
C LEU A 86 -0.39 6.00 4.82
N ALA A 87 -1.21 5.32 5.60
CA ALA A 87 -2.45 5.81 6.20
C ALA A 87 -2.49 5.29 7.63
N ALA A 88 -3.45 5.70 8.45
CA ALA A 88 -3.53 5.42 9.88
C ALA A 88 -3.07 3.99 10.23
N THR A 89 -3.78 2.96 9.80
CA THR A 89 -3.47 1.55 10.14
C THR A 89 -2.07 1.11 9.69
N SER A 90 -1.57 1.61 8.54
CA SER A 90 -0.22 1.28 8.08
C SER A 90 0.86 1.99 8.89
N THR A 91 0.62 3.22 9.30
CA THR A 91 1.50 4.00 10.18
C THR A 91 1.57 3.38 11.57
N GLU A 92 0.43 3.02 12.14
CA GLU A 92 0.30 2.29 13.40
C GLU A 92 1.11 1.00 13.39
N THR A 93 0.96 0.19 12.32
CA THR A 93 1.73 -1.05 12.15
C THR A 93 3.22 -0.78 12.05
N VAL A 94 3.64 0.27 11.33
CA VAL A 94 5.06 0.66 11.24
C VAL A 94 5.61 1.00 12.62
N ILE A 95 4.91 1.86 13.39
CA ILE A 95 5.35 2.27 14.73
C ILE A 95 5.37 1.06 15.68
N ALA A 96 4.37 0.18 15.62
CA ALA A 96 4.31 -1.01 16.46
C ALA A 96 5.47 -1.98 16.20
N GLU A 97 5.92 -2.08 14.95
CA GLU A 97 6.97 -3.02 14.55
C GLU A 97 8.40 -2.49 14.75
N ILE A 98 8.65 -1.19 14.50
CA ILE A 98 10.00 -0.64 14.53
C ILE A 98 10.23 0.36 15.68
N GLY A 99 9.16 0.79 16.36
CA GLY A 99 9.22 1.86 17.36
C GLY A 99 9.45 3.23 16.74
N THR A 100 9.63 4.22 17.59
CA THR A 100 9.94 5.60 17.22
C THR A 100 11.42 5.93 17.39
N ASP A 101 12.15 5.15 18.18
CA ASP A 101 13.58 5.28 18.39
C ASP A 101 14.36 4.45 17.36
N MET A 102 15.21 5.12 16.58
CA MET A 102 16.04 4.48 15.55
C MET A 102 17.43 4.07 16.06
N SER A 103 17.74 4.24 17.34
CA SER A 103 19.03 3.85 17.92
C SER A 103 19.40 2.38 17.73
N PRO A 104 18.45 1.41 17.71
CA PRO A 104 18.75 0.01 17.42
C PRO A 104 19.23 -0.25 15.97
N PHE A 105 19.00 0.71 15.07
CA PHE A 105 19.35 0.60 13.65
C PHE A 105 20.38 1.67 13.26
N PRO A 106 21.68 1.35 13.23
CA PRO A 106 22.72 2.33 12.93
C PRO A 106 22.55 3.02 11.56
N THR A 107 21.95 2.35 10.60
CA THR A 107 21.62 2.91 9.27
C THR A 107 20.28 2.37 8.75
N ALA A 108 19.67 3.07 7.79
CA ALA A 108 18.50 2.59 7.07
C ALA A 108 18.73 1.19 6.45
N GLY A 109 19.96 0.88 6.03
CA GLY A 109 20.32 -0.43 5.50
C GLY A 109 20.17 -1.56 6.52
N HIS A 110 20.47 -1.32 7.81
CA HIS A 110 20.24 -2.30 8.88
C HIS A 110 18.74 -2.55 9.07
N LEU A 111 17.92 -1.50 9.10
CA LEU A 111 16.47 -1.63 9.18
C LEU A 111 15.90 -2.38 7.97
N LEU A 112 16.34 -2.06 6.75
CA LEU A 112 15.92 -2.77 5.53
C LEU A 112 16.31 -4.25 5.55
N SER A 113 17.48 -4.57 6.07
CA SER A 113 17.95 -5.94 6.20
C SER A 113 17.13 -6.72 7.21
N TRP A 114 16.84 -6.13 8.37
CA TRP A 114 16.00 -6.69 9.42
C TRP A 114 14.56 -6.92 8.89
N ALA A 115 13.97 -5.94 8.21
CA ALA A 115 12.64 -6.04 7.60
C ALA A 115 12.58 -7.02 6.41
N GLY A 116 13.73 -7.53 5.96
CA GLY A 116 13.82 -8.52 4.89
C GLY A 116 13.68 -7.95 3.48
N PHE A 117 13.95 -6.65 3.28
CA PHE A 117 13.98 -6.02 1.95
C PHE A 117 15.34 -6.16 1.26
N ALA A 118 16.40 -6.46 2.00
CA ALA A 118 17.71 -6.74 1.41
C ALA A 118 17.69 -8.07 0.64
N PRO A 119 18.23 -8.11 -0.59
CA PRO A 119 18.36 -9.35 -1.35
C PRO A 119 19.34 -10.30 -0.63
N ARG A 120 19.13 -11.59 -0.82
CA ARG A 120 20.14 -12.59 -0.40
C ARG A 120 21.37 -12.44 -1.30
N LEU A 121 22.51 -12.32 -0.69
CA LEU A 121 23.79 -12.58 -1.32
C LEU A 121 24.06 -14.09 -1.21
N ASP A 122 23.41 -14.87 -2.09
CA ASP A 122 23.59 -16.32 -2.13
C ASP A 122 24.52 -16.61 -3.31
N GLU A 123 25.80 -16.43 -3.03
CA GLU A 123 26.88 -16.63 -4.00
C GLU A 123 27.85 -17.68 -3.46
N SER A 124 28.20 -18.66 -4.28
CA SER A 124 29.21 -19.66 -4.00
C SER A 124 30.03 -19.93 -5.24
N ALA A 125 31.35 -19.87 -5.10
CA ALA A 125 32.30 -20.07 -6.19
C ALA A 125 32.02 -19.19 -7.44
N GLY A 126 31.68 -17.91 -7.22
CA GLY A 126 31.39 -16.94 -8.30
C GLY A 126 30.03 -17.16 -8.99
N LYS A 127 29.19 -18.08 -8.50
CA LYS A 127 27.85 -18.32 -9.05
C LYS A 127 26.78 -17.77 -8.13
N HIS A 128 26.01 -16.81 -8.62
CA HIS A 128 24.80 -16.31 -7.94
C HIS A 128 23.69 -17.36 -7.98
N ARG A 129 23.28 -17.89 -6.83
CA ARG A 129 22.21 -18.89 -6.71
C ARG A 129 20.83 -18.24 -6.61
N SER A 130 20.68 -17.15 -5.88
CA SER A 130 19.40 -16.51 -5.69
C SER A 130 19.53 -15.04 -5.30
N THR A 131 18.72 -14.20 -5.94
CA THR A 131 18.53 -12.78 -5.58
C THR A 131 17.20 -12.53 -4.87
N ARG A 132 16.56 -13.58 -4.35
CA ARG A 132 15.29 -13.45 -3.64
C ARG A 132 15.49 -12.68 -2.34
N ILE A 133 14.50 -11.84 -2.00
CA ILE A 133 14.47 -11.19 -0.70
C ILE A 133 14.23 -12.23 0.41
N ARG A 134 14.76 -11.95 1.62
CA ARG A 134 14.59 -12.80 2.79
C ARG A 134 13.14 -12.78 3.28
N LYS A 135 12.73 -13.80 4.04
CA LYS A 135 11.60 -13.68 4.95
C LYS A 135 11.99 -12.60 5.97
N GLY A 136 11.22 -11.57 6.11
CA GLY A 136 11.47 -10.49 7.06
C GLY A 136 10.34 -10.40 8.08
N ALA A 137 10.20 -9.24 8.72
CA ALA A 137 9.12 -8.94 9.66
C ALA A 137 7.75 -9.29 9.03
N PRO A 138 7.01 -10.23 9.63
CA PRO A 138 5.82 -10.82 8.99
C PRO A 138 4.66 -9.82 8.84
N TRP A 139 4.59 -8.83 9.70
CA TRP A 139 3.53 -7.81 9.70
C TRP A 139 3.95 -6.56 8.93
N LEU A 140 5.15 -6.05 9.18
CA LEU A 140 5.66 -4.83 8.55
C LEU A 140 5.77 -4.94 7.02
N LYS A 141 6.34 -6.04 6.53
CA LYS A 141 6.63 -6.19 5.10
C LYS A 141 5.39 -6.21 4.21
N PRO A 142 4.31 -6.96 4.51
CA PRO A 142 3.07 -6.90 3.73
C PRO A 142 2.45 -5.50 3.71
N VAL A 143 2.43 -4.81 4.85
CA VAL A 143 1.88 -3.46 4.99
C VAL A 143 2.67 -2.48 4.12
N LEU A 144 4.00 -2.50 4.17
CA LEU A 144 4.83 -1.64 3.31
C LEU A 144 4.68 -1.96 1.82
N VAL A 145 4.46 -3.21 1.44
CA VAL A 145 4.18 -3.57 0.04
C VAL A 145 2.82 -3.03 -0.40
N GLN A 146 1.79 -3.07 0.46
CA GLN A 146 0.50 -2.44 0.17
C GLN A 146 0.64 -0.92 0.08
N ALA A 147 1.38 -0.29 0.99
CA ALA A 147 1.70 1.13 0.93
C ALA A 147 2.40 1.51 -0.39
N ALA A 148 3.34 0.68 -0.86
CA ALA A 148 4.00 0.89 -2.14
C ALA A 148 3.05 0.84 -3.35
N TRP A 149 2.05 -0.04 -3.33
CA TRP A 149 1.00 -0.04 -4.36
C TRP A 149 0.12 1.21 -4.30
N GLY A 150 -0.17 1.72 -3.10
CA GLY A 150 -0.86 3.00 -2.90
C GLY A 150 -0.03 4.17 -3.42
N ALA A 151 1.23 4.25 -3.03
CA ALA A 151 2.18 5.28 -3.44
C ALA A 151 2.39 5.32 -4.96
N ALA A 152 2.44 4.15 -5.61
CA ALA A 152 2.58 4.04 -7.06
C ALA A 152 1.38 4.64 -7.84
N ARG A 153 0.22 4.82 -7.20
CA ARG A 153 -0.97 5.43 -7.79
C ARG A 153 -1.02 6.95 -7.63
N LYS A 154 -0.26 7.53 -6.69
CA LYS A 154 -0.19 8.99 -6.50
C LYS A 154 0.54 9.61 -7.69
N LYS A 155 -0.21 10.32 -8.53
CA LYS A 155 0.33 10.97 -9.73
C LYS A 155 1.36 12.04 -9.35
N ASN A 156 2.32 12.25 -10.23
CA ASN A 156 3.36 13.27 -10.11
C ASN A 156 4.21 13.17 -8.82
N SER A 157 4.43 11.97 -8.31
CA SER A 157 5.24 11.72 -7.12
C SER A 157 6.53 10.97 -7.44
N TYR A 158 7.52 11.10 -6.56
CA TYR A 158 8.78 10.35 -6.61
C TYR A 158 8.54 8.83 -6.66
N PHE A 159 7.66 8.31 -5.79
CA PHE A 159 7.40 6.87 -5.70
C PHE A 159 6.73 6.32 -6.96
N GLN A 160 5.82 7.08 -7.59
CA GLN A 160 5.25 6.70 -8.88
C GLN A 160 6.32 6.63 -9.96
N ALA A 161 7.18 7.65 -10.06
CA ALA A 161 8.27 7.68 -11.04
C ALA A 161 9.25 6.51 -10.83
N GLN A 162 9.60 6.22 -9.57
CA GLN A 162 10.42 5.07 -9.22
C GLN A 162 9.76 3.75 -9.64
N PHE A 163 8.48 3.58 -9.30
CA PHE A 163 7.72 2.38 -9.65
C PHE A 163 7.67 2.15 -11.16
N LEU A 164 7.29 3.16 -11.94
CA LEU A 164 7.17 3.05 -13.40
C LEU A 164 8.52 2.72 -14.05
N ARG A 165 9.59 3.38 -13.62
CA ARG A 165 10.95 3.14 -14.10
C ARG A 165 11.41 1.70 -13.83
N LEU A 166 11.15 1.17 -12.63
CA LEU A 166 11.54 -0.18 -12.25
C LEU A 166 10.63 -1.24 -12.84
N LYS A 167 9.32 -0.95 -12.96
CA LYS A 167 8.34 -1.84 -13.59
C LYS A 167 8.72 -2.19 -15.03
N ALA A 168 9.18 -1.20 -15.78
CA ALA A 168 9.60 -1.39 -17.18
C ALA A 168 10.77 -2.37 -17.33
N ARG A 169 11.62 -2.52 -16.29
CA ARG A 169 12.83 -3.37 -16.34
C ARG A 169 12.66 -4.72 -15.64
N HIS A 170 11.97 -4.73 -14.51
CA HIS A 170 11.97 -5.84 -13.56
C HIS A 170 10.58 -6.39 -13.27
N GLY A 171 9.53 -5.78 -13.84
CA GLY A 171 8.15 -6.12 -13.60
C GLY A 171 7.58 -5.51 -12.32
N ALA A 172 6.24 -5.53 -12.21
CA ALA A 172 5.50 -4.79 -11.19
C ALA A 172 5.80 -5.25 -9.74
N LYS A 173 5.93 -6.57 -9.52
CA LYS A 173 6.17 -7.12 -8.17
C LYS A 173 7.52 -6.67 -7.61
N LYS A 174 8.60 -6.72 -8.41
CA LYS A 174 9.93 -6.25 -8.00
C LYS A 174 9.95 -4.73 -7.82
N ALA A 175 9.25 -3.98 -8.67
CA ALA A 175 9.11 -2.53 -8.54
C ALA A 175 8.41 -2.15 -7.22
N ALA A 176 7.31 -2.83 -6.85
CA ALA A 176 6.61 -2.59 -5.59
C ALA A 176 7.51 -2.85 -4.37
N ILE A 177 8.30 -3.94 -4.39
CA ILE A 177 9.27 -4.22 -3.31
C ILE A 177 10.32 -3.11 -3.18
N ALA A 178 10.83 -2.60 -4.29
CA ALA A 178 11.82 -1.51 -4.26
C ALA A 178 11.21 -0.20 -3.75
N VAL A 179 9.97 0.11 -4.11
CA VAL A 179 9.25 1.27 -3.56
C VAL A 179 8.97 1.09 -2.07
N ALA A 180 8.57 -0.10 -1.62
CA ALA A 180 8.38 -0.41 -0.20
C ALA A 180 9.68 -0.22 0.60
N ALA A 181 10.82 -0.65 0.06
CA ALA A 181 12.12 -0.39 0.67
C ALA A 181 12.43 1.11 0.74
N SER A 182 12.10 1.88 -0.30
CA SER A 182 12.28 3.34 -0.30
C SER A 182 11.36 4.03 0.71
N ILE A 183 10.11 3.59 0.86
CA ILE A 183 9.19 4.08 1.91
C ILE A 183 9.81 3.84 3.30
N LEU A 184 10.28 2.63 3.58
CA LEU A 184 10.90 2.31 4.86
C LEU A 184 12.18 3.13 5.12
N THR A 185 12.97 3.38 4.07
CA THR A 185 14.14 4.29 4.16
C THR A 185 13.71 5.71 4.51
N THR A 186 12.66 6.22 3.89
CA THR A 186 12.10 7.54 4.18
C THR A 186 11.63 7.62 5.64
N VAL A 187 10.86 6.64 6.09
CA VAL A 187 10.40 6.52 7.48
C VAL A 187 11.58 6.53 8.45
N TYR A 188 12.64 5.75 8.17
CA TYR A 188 13.86 5.73 9.00
C TYR A 188 14.44 7.13 9.19
N HIS A 189 14.61 7.88 8.10
CA HIS A 189 15.18 9.23 8.18
C HIS A 189 14.25 10.21 8.87
N MET A 190 12.95 10.13 8.63
CA MET A 190 11.95 10.97 9.31
C MET A 190 11.96 10.74 10.82
N LEU A 191 12.05 9.48 11.28
CA LEU A 191 12.11 9.15 12.70
C LEU A 191 13.45 9.53 13.33
N ARG A 192 14.58 9.24 12.66
CA ARG A 192 15.91 9.53 13.17
C ARG A 192 16.21 11.02 13.25
N ASP A 193 15.85 11.76 12.18
CA ASP A 193 16.25 13.16 12.00
C ASP A 193 15.14 14.14 12.40
N GLY A 194 13.95 13.63 12.76
CA GLY A 194 12.79 14.45 13.14
C GLY A 194 12.20 15.28 12.00
N THR A 195 12.48 14.92 10.74
CA THR A 195 12.08 15.69 9.55
C THR A 195 10.70 15.30 9.04
N CYS A 196 10.03 16.21 8.30
CA CYS A 196 8.81 15.93 7.56
C CYS A 196 9.11 15.31 6.20
N TYR A 197 8.09 14.67 5.60
CA TYR A 197 8.21 14.12 4.25
C TYR A 197 8.34 15.22 3.21
N GLN A 198 9.29 15.07 2.30
CA GLN A 198 9.44 15.91 1.12
C GLN A 198 9.43 15.06 -0.15
N ASP A 199 8.45 15.30 -1.02
CA ASP A 199 8.39 14.60 -2.30
C ASP A 199 9.45 15.16 -3.26
N LEU A 200 10.37 14.31 -3.70
CA LEU A 200 11.45 14.69 -4.62
C LEU A 200 10.93 14.90 -6.06
N GLY A 201 9.66 14.63 -6.30
CA GLY A 201 8.97 14.84 -7.56
C GLY A 201 9.25 13.79 -8.64
N PRO A 202 8.46 13.82 -9.73
CA PRO A 202 8.52 12.81 -10.78
C PRO A 202 9.82 12.86 -11.60
N GLU A 203 10.44 14.03 -11.65
CA GLU A 203 11.63 14.26 -12.47
C GLU A 203 12.95 13.95 -11.76
N TYR A 204 12.91 13.53 -10.50
CA TYR A 204 14.12 13.25 -9.71
C TYR A 204 15.13 12.38 -10.46
N PHE A 205 14.68 11.30 -11.08
CA PHE A 205 15.56 10.36 -11.80
C PHE A 205 16.10 10.92 -13.11
N THR A 206 15.40 11.86 -13.73
CA THR A 206 15.82 12.56 -14.94
C THR A 206 16.87 13.62 -14.58
N ARG A 207 16.61 14.40 -13.53
CA ARG A 207 17.52 15.45 -13.05
C ARG A 207 18.82 14.90 -12.49
N ARG A 208 18.80 13.69 -11.90
CA ARG A 208 20.00 13.05 -11.36
C ARG A 208 21.03 12.69 -12.41
N ASN A 209 20.61 12.42 -13.64
CA ASN A 209 21.51 12.13 -14.76
C ASN A 209 20.92 12.66 -16.07
N PRO A 210 21.00 13.98 -16.30
CA PRO A 210 20.37 14.63 -17.44
C PRO A 210 20.97 14.17 -18.78
N ALA A 211 22.27 13.92 -18.85
CA ALA A 211 22.94 13.42 -20.07
C ALA A 211 22.39 12.07 -20.50
N GLN A 212 22.23 11.14 -19.55
CA GLN A 212 21.65 9.83 -19.85
C GLN A 212 20.16 9.91 -20.23
N ALA A 213 19.41 10.85 -19.61
CA ALA A 213 18.02 11.09 -19.97
C ALA A 213 17.88 11.64 -21.39
N ALA A 214 18.71 12.63 -21.75
CA ALA A 214 18.76 13.19 -23.10
C ALA A 214 19.15 12.13 -24.14
N ALA A 215 20.15 11.32 -23.86
CA ALA A 215 20.55 10.23 -24.77
C ALA A 215 19.44 9.21 -25.02
N ARG A 216 18.66 8.85 -23.96
CA ARG A 216 17.50 7.95 -24.11
C ARG A 216 16.39 8.54 -24.96
N LEU A 217 16.09 9.83 -24.78
CA LEU A 217 15.09 10.54 -25.59
C LEU A 217 15.52 10.62 -27.04
N ALA A 218 16.78 10.97 -27.30
CA ALA A 218 17.34 11.01 -28.64
C ALA A 218 17.29 9.64 -29.35
N ASN A 219 17.66 8.57 -28.65
CA ASN A 219 17.56 7.21 -29.21
C ASN A 219 16.10 6.82 -29.52
N ARG A 220 15.16 7.25 -28.68
CA ARG A 220 13.73 7.01 -28.93
C ARG A 220 13.24 7.73 -30.18
N ILE A 221 13.69 8.97 -30.42
CA ILE A 221 13.36 9.74 -31.62
C ILE A 221 14.06 9.13 -32.85
N ARG A 222 15.33 8.69 -32.73
CA ARG A 222 16.04 7.99 -33.84
C ARG A 222 15.32 6.71 -34.25
N ASN A 223 14.78 5.96 -33.31
CA ASN A 223 14.01 4.74 -33.61
C ASN A 223 12.69 5.01 -34.35
N LEU A 224 12.21 6.27 -34.36
CA LEU A 224 11.07 6.73 -35.16
C LEU A 224 11.48 7.19 -36.55
N GLY A 225 12.78 7.07 -36.93
CA GLY A 225 13.29 7.45 -38.24
C GLY A 225 13.82 8.87 -38.36
N TYR A 226 13.94 9.62 -37.26
CA TYR A 226 14.42 11.00 -37.24
C TYR A 226 15.90 11.08 -36.87
N HIS A 227 16.61 12.02 -37.47
CA HIS A 227 17.97 12.37 -37.04
C HIS A 227 17.91 13.34 -35.84
N VAL A 228 18.67 13.07 -34.79
CA VAL A 228 18.69 13.88 -33.58
C VAL A 228 20.10 14.23 -33.19
N GLU A 229 20.36 15.52 -33.04
CA GLU A 229 21.59 16.07 -32.48
C GLU A 229 21.30 16.65 -31.09
N ILE A 230 22.13 16.33 -30.10
CA ILE A 230 21.98 16.85 -28.72
C ILE A 230 23.08 17.88 -28.51
N ARG A 231 22.66 19.12 -28.17
CA ARG A 231 23.58 20.17 -27.73
C ARG A 231 23.17 20.59 -26.33
N ALA A 232 24.16 20.78 -25.43
CA ALA A 232 23.89 21.34 -24.11
C ALA A 232 23.45 22.80 -24.28
N ALA A 233 22.45 23.20 -23.53
CA ALA A 233 22.10 24.62 -23.40
C ALA A 233 23.23 25.31 -22.62
N ALA A 234 23.63 26.51 -23.11
CA ALA A 234 24.63 27.32 -22.45
C ALA A 234 24.11 27.87 -21.10
#